data_c3d61437af0ae719a91aa8e2c36c4a56
#
_entry.id   c3d61437af0ae719a91aa8e2c36c4a56
#
_cell.length_a   1.000
_cell.length_b   1.000
_cell.length_c   1.000
_cell.angle_alpha   90.00
_cell.angle_beta   90.00
_cell.angle_gamma   90.00
#
_symmetry.space_group_name_H-M   'P 1'
#
loop_
_entity.id
_entity.type
_entity.pdbx_description
1 polymer ?
#
loop_
_entity_poly.entity_id
_entity_poly.type
_entity_poly.pdbx_seq_one_letter_code
_entity_poly.pdbx_strand_id
1 'polypeptide(L)'
;DKIDISNEMKAIHQLCLAYAFTQDRTYLNKAVEYLKAWSEINVALSKRNIHEESYNIAVEGYSLIRKVIGQSDRELIDTWLRKRAEVFIKDNDLRVNNWGTCLLYQFYLFGTVLEDEAIVDKFRSSYDDWVKGNLFPNGTTTDLLGRDAFAYHAYDLLFFARLCHLKAMYEGYEAAEAFYKKDVHWGASIRNSVVFWKPFLLDSKKYTHLEFVGTEYEPDKKRSDYNKAYNPSGT
;
A
#
# COMPACT_ATOMS: atom_id res chain seq x y z
N ASP A 1 4.58 -20.26 -1.40
CA ASP A 1 3.19 -19.95 -1.72
C ASP A 1 2.82 -18.53 -1.29
N LYS A 2 1.97 -17.83 -2.07
CA LYS A 2 1.57 -16.42 -1.81
C LYS A 2 0.89 -16.27 -0.44
N ILE A 3 0.08 -17.23 -0.06
CA ILE A 3 -0.66 -17.20 1.23
C ILE A 3 0.33 -17.31 2.39
N ASP A 4 1.33 -18.16 2.26
CA ASP A 4 2.34 -18.38 3.30
C ASP A 4 3.18 -17.12 3.49
N ILE A 5 3.65 -16.48 2.40
CA ILE A 5 4.40 -15.22 2.47
C ILE A 5 3.56 -14.16 3.18
N SER A 6 2.30 -13.98 2.83
CA SER A 6 1.44 -12.98 3.46
C SER A 6 1.25 -13.22 4.95
N ASN A 7 1.08 -14.48 5.37
CA ASN A 7 0.93 -14.84 6.78
C ASN A 7 2.22 -14.60 7.57
N GLU A 8 3.37 -14.97 7.01
CA GLU A 8 4.67 -14.73 7.61
C GLU A 8 4.95 -13.22 7.81
N MET A 9 4.69 -12.41 6.78
CA MET A 9 4.87 -10.95 6.87
C MET A 9 3.94 -10.32 7.91
N LYS A 10 2.71 -10.81 8.03
CA LYS A 10 1.78 -10.41 9.11
C LYS A 10 2.29 -10.82 10.48
N ALA A 11 2.84 -12.03 10.62
CA ALA A 11 3.40 -12.49 11.87
C ALA A 11 4.58 -11.60 12.32
N ILE A 12 5.48 -11.24 11.40
CA ILE A 12 6.56 -10.29 11.67
C ILE A 12 6.01 -8.96 12.18
N HIS A 13 5.03 -8.40 11.49
CA HIS A 13 4.39 -7.14 11.89
C HIS A 13 3.77 -7.24 13.29
N GLN A 14 3.04 -8.32 13.59
CA GLN A 14 2.41 -8.54 14.89
C GLN A 14 3.45 -8.63 16.02
N LEU A 15 4.58 -9.30 15.79
CA LEU A 15 5.69 -9.36 16.75
C LEU A 15 6.29 -7.98 17.01
N CYS A 16 6.49 -7.18 15.96
CA CYS A 16 6.97 -5.80 16.08
C CYS A 16 5.99 -4.93 16.89
N LEU A 17 4.70 -5.04 16.61
CA LEU A 17 3.65 -4.35 17.39
C LEU A 17 3.63 -4.80 18.85
N ALA A 18 3.68 -6.12 19.10
CA ALA A 18 3.71 -6.65 20.46
C ALA A 18 4.89 -6.08 21.25
N TYR A 19 6.09 -6.01 20.63
CA TYR A 19 7.23 -5.35 21.26
C TYR A 19 6.96 -3.86 21.50
N ALA A 20 6.45 -3.13 20.52
CA ALA A 20 6.20 -1.69 20.65
C ALA A 20 5.28 -1.36 21.83
N PHE A 21 4.26 -2.21 22.08
CA PHE A 21 3.31 -2.02 23.19
C PHE A 21 3.82 -2.54 24.53
N THR A 22 4.53 -3.69 24.55
CA THR A 22 4.89 -4.38 25.80
C THR A 22 6.31 -4.10 26.26
N GLN A 23 7.19 -3.69 25.35
CA GLN A 23 8.64 -3.59 25.52
C GLN A 23 9.30 -4.95 25.89
N ASP A 24 8.59 -6.08 25.73
CA ASP A 24 9.14 -7.41 25.96
C ASP A 24 10.06 -7.82 24.82
N ARG A 25 11.34 -7.96 25.14
CA ARG A 25 12.39 -8.32 24.18
C ARG A 25 12.21 -9.71 23.55
N THR A 26 11.38 -10.57 24.10
CA THR A 26 11.04 -11.86 23.49
C THR A 26 10.40 -11.66 22.11
N TYR A 27 9.48 -10.72 21.99
CA TYR A 27 8.84 -10.35 20.71
C TYR A 27 9.84 -9.70 19.76
N LEU A 28 10.68 -8.78 20.26
CA LEU A 28 11.73 -8.15 19.45
C LEU A 28 12.70 -9.19 18.86
N ASN A 29 13.22 -10.08 19.70
CA ASN A 29 14.19 -11.09 19.28
C ASN A 29 13.57 -12.01 18.21
N LYS A 30 12.31 -12.40 18.38
CA LYS A 30 11.62 -13.25 17.43
C LYS A 30 11.33 -12.54 16.11
N ALA A 31 10.96 -11.26 16.14
CA ALA A 31 10.78 -10.45 14.93
C ALA A 31 12.11 -10.33 14.14
N VAL A 32 13.21 -10.06 14.84
CA VAL A 32 14.56 -9.96 14.23
C VAL A 32 14.98 -11.30 13.64
N GLU A 33 14.77 -12.41 14.35
CA GLU A 33 15.05 -13.77 13.84
C GLU A 33 14.36 -14.02 12.50
N TYR A 34 13.06 -13.71 12.40
CA TYR A 34 12.30 -13.90 11.17
C TYR A 34 12.75 -12.96 10.04
N LEU A 35 12.97 -11.69 10.34
CA LEU A 35 13.45 -10.73 9.34
C LEU A 35 14.83 -11.13 8.78
N LYS A 36 15.73 -11.64 9.63
CA LYS A 36 17.04 -12.15 9.22
C LYS A 36 16.90 -13.39 8.33
N ALA A 37 16.10 -14.36 8.74
CA ALA A 37 15.86 -15.57 7.95
C ALA A 37 15.34 -15.21 6.55
N TRP A 38 14.39 -14.27 6.46
CA TRP A 38 13.88 -13.78 5.18
C TRP A 38 14.94 -13.04 4.38
N SER A 39 15.78 -12.23 5.01
CA SER A 39 16.86 -11.49 4.33
C SER A 39 17.94 -12.39 3.74
N GLU A 40 18.17 -13.57 4.32
CA GLU A 40 19.16 -14.55 3.86
C GLU A 40 18.65 -15.42 2.72
N ILE A 41 17.37 -15.83 2.75
CA ILE A 41 16.82 -16.80 1.79
C ILE A 41 16.02 -16.16 0.65
N ASN A 42 15.53 -14.95 0.83
CA ASN A 42 14.60 -14.32 -0.10
C ASN A 42 15.28 -13.24 -0.92
N VAL A 43 15.62 -13.57 -2.15
CA VAL A 43 16.23 -12.65 -3.12
C VAL A 43 15.14 -11.83 -3.79
N ALA A 44 15.39 -10.53 -4.00
CA ALA A 44 14.50 -9.68 -4.77
C ALA A 44 14.38 -10.17 -6.22
N LEU A 45 13.16 -10.12 -6.77
CA LEU A 45 12.91 -10.49 -8.15
C LEU A 45 13.62 -9.51 -9.11
N SER A 46 13.87 -9.94 -10.34
CA SER A 46 14.43 -9.07 -11.37
C SER A 46 13.45 -8.03 -11.91
N LYS A 47 12.15 -8.26 -11.70
CA LYS A 47 11.04 -7.35 -12.03
C LYS A 47 10.06 -7.30 -10.87
N ARG A 48 9.43 -6.13 -10.69
CA ARG A 48 8.37 -5.97 -9.71
C ARG A 48 7.18 -6.89 -10.04
N ASN A 49 6.67 -7.54 -9.03
CA ASN A 49 5.41 -8.27 -9.08
C ASN A 49 4.45 -7.64 -8.07
N ILE A 50 3.14 -7.63 -8.35
CA ILE A 50 2.13 -7.10 -7.41
C ILE A 50 2.20 -7.82 -6.05
N HIS A 51 2.60 -9.08 -6.03
CA HIS A 51 2.76 -9.86 -4.80
C HIS A 51 3.85 -9.34 -3.86
N GLU A 52 4.72 -8.45 -4.33
CA GLU A 52 5.66 -7.71 -3.48
C GLU A 52 4.93 -6.81 -2.45
N GLU A 53 3.64 -6.51 -2.65
CA GLU A 53 2.82 -5.84 -1.65
C GLU A 53 2.78 -6.57 -0.30
N SER A 54 2.89 -7.91 -0.32
CA SER A 54 2.88 -8.73 0.90
C SER A 54 4.00 -8.36 1.87
N TYR A 55 5.12 -7.84 1.39
CA TYR A 55 6.23 -7.40 2.24
C TYR A 55 5.99 -6.04 2.91
N ASN A 56 5.08 -5.23 2.40
CA ASN A 56 4.84 -3.88 2.92
C ASN A 56 4.51 -3.91 4.41
N ILE A 57 3.69 -4.86 4.86
CA ILE A 57 3.29 -4.96 6.26
C ILE A 57 4.46 -5.32 7.18
N ALA A 58 5.41 -6.15 6.70
CA ALA A 58 6.63 -6.44 7.48
C ALA A 58 7.55 -5.21 7.55
N VAL A 59 7.62 -4.39 6.49
CA VAL A 59 8.38 -3.13 6.49
C VAL A 59 7.76 -2.10 7.44
N GLU A 60 6.43 -2.02 7.49
CA GLU A 60 5.71 -1.22 8.50
C GLU A 60 6.06 -1.68 9.92
N GLY A 61 6.03 -3.00 10.17
CA GLY A 61 6.47 -3.58 11.45
C GLY A 61 7.95 -3.25 11.75
N TYR A 62 8.81 -3.45 10.78
CA TYR A 62 10.24 -3.17 10.93
C TYR A 62 10.52 -1.71 11.32
N SER A 63 9.74 -0.76 10.82
CA SER A 63 9.86 0.66 11.19
C SER A 63 9.80 0.89 12.70
N LEU A 64 9.01 0.08 13.43
CA LEU A 64 8.83 0.18 14.88
C LEU A 64 10.06 -0.29 15.67
N ILE A 65 10.86 -1.18 15.09
CA ILE A 65 11.99 -1.82 15.81
C ILE A 65 13.36 -1.45 15.23
N ARG A 66 13.43 -0.87 14.05
CA ARG A 66 14.68 -0.59 13.32
C ARG A 66 15.73 0.16 14.16
N LYS A 67 15.29 1.12 14.99
CA LYS A 67 16.18 1.95 15.80
C LYS A 67 16.63 1.28 17.10
N VAL A 68 16.01 0.18 17.52
CA VAL A 68 16.27 -0.49 18.79
C VAL A 68 16.97 -1.85 18.66
N ILE A 69 17.11 -2.35 17.44
CA ILE A 69 17.88 -3.58 17.13
C ILE A 69 19.37 -3.29 16.98
N GLY A 70 20.18 -4.34 17.07
CA GLY A 70 21.63 -4.25 16.89
C GLY A 70 22.02 -3.76 15.49
N GLN A 71 23.14 -3.05 15.39
CA GLN A 71 23.60 -2.47 14.13
C GLN A 71 23.79 -3.53 13.04
N SER A 72 24.41 -4.65 13.34
CA SER A 72 24.64 -5.74 12.37
C SER A 72 23.34 -6.30 11.80
N ASP A 73 22.32 -6.53 12.66
CA ASP A 73 21.02 -7.03 12.22
C ASP A 73 20.29 -6.00 11.36
N ARG A 74 20.37 -4.72 11.75
CA ARG A 74 19.82 -3.62 10.97
C ARG A 74 20.46 -3.51 9.59
N GLU A 75 21.77 -3.56 9.48
CA GLU A 75 22.50 -3.49 8.21
C GLU A 75 22.11 -4.64 7.26
N LEU A 76 21.95 -5.85 7.79
CA LEU A 76 21.53 -7.02 7.03
C LEU A 76 20.10 -6.82 6.47
N ILE A 77 19.16 -6.43 7.32
CA ILE A 77 17.75 -6.22 6.95
C ILE A 77 17.62 -5.03 6.00
N ASP A 78 18.25 -3.90 6.30
CA ASP A 78 18.25 -2.70 5.43
C ASP A 78 18.81 -3.03 4.04
N THR A 79 19.88 -3.82 3.95
CA THR A 79 20.47 -4.24 2.66
C THR A 79 19.47 -5.07 1.84
N TRP A 80 18.77 -5.99 2.49
CA TRP A 80 17.73 -6.79 1.84
C TRP A 80 16.59 -5.93 1.31
N LEU A 81 16.10 -4.97 2.12
CA LEU A 81 15.02 -4.08 1.73
C LEU A 81 15.45 -3.09 0.64
N ARG A 82 16.70 -2.58 0.67
CA ARG A 82 17.24 -1.71 -0.40
C ARG A 82 17.28 -2.43 -1.75
N LYS A 83 17.70 -3.68 -1.79
CA LYS A 83 17.68 -4.48 -3.02
C LYS A 83 16.27 -4.61 -3.61
N ARG A 84 15.23 -4.67 -2.76
CA ARG A 84 13.83 -4.65 -3.24
C ARG A 84 13.43 -3.29 -3.78
N ALA A 85 13.78 -2.23 -3.07
CA ALA A 85 13.52 -0.86 -3.53
C ALA A 85 14.20 -0.56 -4.87
N GLU A 86 15.41 -1.04 -5.10
CA GLU A 86 16.13 -0.93 -6.38
C GLU A 86 15.34 -1.57 -7.54
N VAL A 87 14.69 -2.72 -7.30
CA VAL A 87 13.81 -3.35 -8.31
C VAL A 87 12.60 -2.48 -8.60
N PHE A 88 11.98 -1.87 -7.58
CA PHE A 88 10.84 -0.97 -7.77
C PHE A 88 11.22 0.28 -8.58
N ILE A 89 12.38 0.85 -8.28
CA ILE A 89 12.90 2.04 -8.96
C ILE A 89 13.25 1.73 -10.42
N LYS A 90 13.91 0.60 -10.67
CA LYS A 90 14.34 0.18 -12.00
C LYS A 90 13.16 -0.16 -12.91
N ASP A 91 12.20 -0.88 -12.37
CA ASP A 91 11.02 -1.31 -13.14
C ASP A 91 10.07 -0.13 -13.40
N ASN A 92 9.92 0.77 -12.42
CA ASN A 92 9.18 2.05 -12.48
C ASN A 92 7.89 2.00 -13.33
N ASP A 93 7.21 0.84 -13.35
CA ASP A 93 5.95 0.65 -14.08
C ASP A 93 4.80 1.29 -13.27
N LEU A 94 4.70 2.61 -13.39
CA LEU A 94 3.64 3.41 -12.81
C LEU A 94 2.37 3.32 -13.69
N ARG A 95 1.77 2.15 -13.73
CA ARG A 95 0.44 2.00 -14.35
C ARG A 95 -0.55 2.89 -13.61
N VAL A 96 -1.32 3.64 -14.38
CA VAL A 96 -2.35 4.52 -13.82
C VAL A 96 -3.55 3.68 -13.35
N ASN A 97 -3.36 2.97 -12.24
CA ASN A 97 -4.33 2.11 -11.57
C ASN A 97 -3.83 1.72 -10.16
N ASN A 98 -4.52 0.83 -9.47
CA ASN A 98 -4.15 0.36 -8.13
C ASN A 98 -2.70 -0.18 -8.01
N TRP A 99 -2.11 -0.73 -9.07
CA TRP A 99 -0.70 -1.17 -9.07
C TRP A 99 0.27 -0.01 -8.93
N GLY A 100 -0.03 1.12 -9.61
CA GLY A 100 0.79 2.32 -9.49
C GLY A 100 0.63 2.98 -8.13
N THR A 101 -0.59 2.99 -7.54
CA THR A 101 -0.79 3.50 -6.17
C THR A 101 -0.01 2.66 -5.16
N CYS A 102 -0.02 1.32 -5.32
CA CYS A 102 0.81 0.43 -4.51
C CYS A 102 2.30 0.77 -4.65
N LEU A 103 2.78 1.05 -5.87
CA LEU A 103 4.18 1.41 -6.11
C LEU A 103 4.56 2.75 -5.49
N LEU A 104 3.69 3.76 -5.58
CA LEU A 104 3.88 5.05 -4.90
C LEU A 104 3.96 4.87 -3.39
N TYR A 105 3.07 4.06 -2.82
CA TYR A 105 3.13 3.71 -1.41
C TYR A 105 4.45 3.02 -1.04
N GLN A 106 4.93 2.07 -1.87
CA GLN A 106 6.20 1.39 -1.65
C GLN A 106 7.39 2.35 -1.70
N PHE A 107 7.44 3.29 -2.63
CA PHE A 107 8.48 4.32 -2.65
C PHE A 107 8.51 5.12 -1.35
N TYR A 108 7.35 5.59 -0.90
CA TYR A 108 7.29 6.37 0.33
C TYR A 108 7.62 5.53 1.57
N LEU A 109 7.06 4.32 1.70
CA LEU A 109 7.31 3.41 2.82
C LEU A 109 8.79 3.03 2.92
N PHE A 110 9.36 2.51 1.85
CA PHE A 110 10.76 2.05 1.87
C PHE A 110 11.72 3.22 2.06
N GLY A 111 11.47 4.34 1.40
CA GLY A 111 12.31 5.53 1.53
C GLY A 111 12.33 6.08 2.95
N THR A 112 11.16 6.21 3.58
CA THR A 112 11.06 6.73 4.96
C THR A 112 11.63 5.76 6.00
N VAL A 113 11.34 4.46 5.88
CA VAL A 113 11.84 3.45 6.84
C VAL A 113 13.35 3.26 6.73
N LEU A 114 13.90 3.28 5.53
CA LEU A 114 15.34 3.14 5.29
C LEU A 114 16.12 4.45 5.44
N GLU A 115 15.41 5.57 5.67
CA GLU A 115 16.00 6.92 5.71
C GLU A 115 16.77 7.21 4.40
N ASP A 116 16.17 6.85 3.26
CA ASP A 116 16.75 6.99 1.92
C ASP A 116 15.99 8.02 1.10
N GLU A 117 16.56 9.23 1.06
CA GLU A 117 15.93 10.39 0.41
C GLU A 117 15.78 10.19 -1.10
N ALA A 118 16.67 9.45 -1.76
CA ALA A 118 16.55 9.18 -3.19
C ALA A 118 15.31 8.34 -3.53
N ILE A 119 14.91 7.42 -2.64
CA ILE A 119 13.67 6.66 -2.79
C ILE A 119 12.45 7.54 -2.52
N VAL A 120 12.51 8.40 -1.49
CA VAL A 120 11.42 9.36 -1.20
C VAL A 120 11.23 10.35 -2.35
N ASP A 121 12.31 10.81 -2.97
CA ASP A 121 12.25 11.72 -4.12
C ASP A 121 11.59 11.06 -5.34
N LYS A 122 11.70 9.73 -5.48
CA LYS A 122 10.96 8.98 -6.51
C LYS A 122 9.45 9.10 -6.30
N PHE A 123 8.98 9.01 -5.05
CA PHE A 123 7.58 9.27 -4.71
C PHE A 123 7.20 10.73 -5.04
N ARG A 124 7.96 11.71 -4.57
CA ARG A 124 7.65 13.14 -4.76
C ARG A 124 7.56 13.52 -6.22
N SER A 125 8.52 13.07 -7.03
CA SER A 125 8.59 13.38 -8.46
C SER A 125 7.50 12.68 -9.30
N SER A 126 6.93 11.58 -8.81
CA SER A 126 5.95 10.80 -9.56
C SER A 126 4.50 11.08 -9.13
N TYR A 127 4.29 11.52 -7.90
CA TYR A 127 2.96 11.55 -7.27
C TYR A 127 1.94 12.41 -8.02
N ASP A 128 2.26 13.68 -8.26
CA ASP A 128 1.27 14.62 -8.80
C ASP A 128 0.82 14.23 -10.23
N ASP A 129 1.75 13.86 -11.09
CA ASP A 129 1.42 13.48 -12.46
C ASP A 129 0.66 12.16 -12.53
N TRP A 130 1.03 11.22 -11.65
CA TRP A 130 0.33 9.95 -11.58
C TRP A 130 -1.10 10.10 -11.05
N VAL A 131 -1.30 10.90 -9.98
CA VAL A 131 -2.62 11.12 -9.38
C VAL A 131 -3.57 11.85 -10.33
N LYS A 132 -3.07 12.79 -11.15
CA LYS A 132 -3.88 13.42 -12.23
C LYS A 132 -4.49 12.41 -13.20
N GLY A 133 -3.82 11.30 -13.45
CA GLY A 133 -4.33 10.25 -14.32
C GLY A 133 -5.28 9.27 -13.63
N ASN A 134 -5.18 9.11 -12.30
CA ASN A 134 -5.91 8.08 -11.56
C ASN A 134 -7.17 8.58 -10.83
N LEU A 135 -7.12 9.78 -10.25
CA LEU A 135 -8.26 10.34 -9.50
C LEU A 135 -9.05 11.32 -10.35
N PHE A 136 -10.38 11.26 -10.26
CA PHE A 136 -11.29 12.15 -10.97
C PHE A 136 -12.04 13.09 -10.01
N PRO A 137 -12.49 14.28 -10.49
CA PRO A 137 -13.18 15.25 -9.65
C PRO A 137 -14.46 14.74 -8.98
N ASN A 138 -15.15 13.78 -9.62
CA ASN A 138 -16.34 13.13 -9.06
C ASN A 138 -16.03 12.05 -7.99
N GLY A 139 -14.75 11.83 -7.68
CA GLY A 139 -14.30 10.87 -6.70
C GLY A 139 -14.06 9.45 -7.24
N THR A 140 -14.29 9.18 -8.52
CA THR A 140 -13.97 7.88 -9.11
C THR A 140 -12.47 7.71 -9.33
N THR A 141 -12.02 6.46 -9.52
CA THR A 141 -10.66 6.13 -9.92
C THR A 141 -10.65 5.50 -11.31
N THR A 142 -9.49 5.45 -11.96
CA THR A 142 -9.32 4.79 -13.25
C THR A 142 -9.77 3.32 -13.21
N ASP A 143 -9.46 2.62 -12.13
CA ASP A 143 -9.89 1.23 -11.96
C ASP A 143 -11.42 1.09 -11.88
N LEU A 144 -12.09 1.99 -11.15
CA LEU A 144 -13.55 1.98 -11.09
C LEU A 144 -14.17 2.22 -12.48
N LEU A 145 -13.64 3.20 -13.22
CA LEU A 145 -14.17 3.54 -14.54
C LEU A 145 -13.89 2.44 -15.59
N GLY A 146 -12.68 1.89 -15.57
CA GLY A 146 -12.25 0.90 -16.58
C GLY A 146 -12.71 -0.53 -16.29
N ARG A 147 -12.89 -0.87 -15.01
CA ARG A 147 -13.23 -2.23 -14.57
C ARG A 147 -14.67 -2.34 -14.03
N ASP A 148 -15.33 -1.21 -13.80
CA ASP A 148 -16.65 -1.16 -13.14
C ASP A 148 -16.65 -1.96 -11.83
N ALA A 149 -15.64 -1.70 -10.97
CA ALA A 149 -15.37 -2.52 -9.81
C ALA A 149 -15.06 -1.69 -8.56
N PHE A 150 -15.97 -1.72 -7.60
CA PHE A 150 -15.77 -1.10 -6.29
C PHE A 150 -14.66 -1.76 -5.49
N ALA A 151 -14.45 -3.07 -5.66
CA ALA A 151 -13.32 -3.79 -5.05
C ALA A 151 -11.98 -3.17 -5.46
N TYR A 152 -11.79 -2.82 -6.73
CA TYR A 152 -10.57 -2.18 -7.20
C TYR A 152 -10.44 -0.73 -6.74
N HIS A 153 -11.55 0.01 -6.71
CA HIS A 153 -11.56 1.36 -6.15
C HIS A 153 -11.19 1.36 -4.67
N ALA A 154 -11.76 0.44 -3.87
CA ALA A 154 -11.41 0.27 -2.47
C ALA A 154 -9.93 -0.11 -2.27
N TYR A 155 -9.42 -1.01 -3.11
CA TYR A 155 -8.03 -1.44 -3.06
C TYR A 155 -7.06 -0.31 -3.40
N ASP A 156 -7.41 0.55 -4.35
CA ASP A 156 -6.65 1.76 -4.68
C ASP A 156 -6.62 2.73 -3.48
N LEU A 157 -7.78 2.99 -2.90
CA LEU A 157 -7.90 3.87 -1.72
C LEU A 157 -7.19 3.33 -0.48
N LEU A 158 -7.02 2.02 -0.35
CA LEU A 158 -6.25 1.42 0.74
C LEU A 158 -4.82 1.96 0.78
N PHE A 159 -4.15 2.03 -0.37
CA PHE A 159 -2.77 2.55 -0.43
C PHE A 159 -2.72 4.06 -0.20
N PHE A 160 -3.70 4.82 -0.65
CA PHE A 160 -3.81 6.24 -0.31
C PHE A 160 -4.02 6.46 1.20
N ALA A 161 -4.85 5.65 1.84
CA ALA A 161 -5.04 5.71 3.29
C ALA A 161 -3.74 5.41 4.04
N ARG A 162 -3.00 4.38 3.61
CA ARG A 162 -1.69 4.04 4.18
C ARG A 162 -0.66 5.14 3.95
N LEU A 163 -0.63 5.79 2.79
CA LEU A 163 0.20 6.96 2.54
C LEU A 163 -0.13 8.11 3.50
N CYS A 164 -1.41 8.42 3.70
CA CYS A 164 -1.81 9.44 4.67
C CYS A 164 -1.36 9.09 6.09
N HIS A 165 -1.49 7.80 6.48
CA HIS A 165 -1.03 7.33 7.78
C HIS A 165 0.48 7.48 7.96
N LEU A 166 1.27 7.04 6.98
CA LEU A 166 2.73 7.20 7.02
C LEU A 166 3.14 8.68 7.08
N LYS A 167 2.49 9.55 6.30
CA LYS A 167 2.76 10.99 6.37
C LYS A 167 2.45 11.56 7.74
N ALA A 168 1.37 11.11 8.39
CA ALA A 168 1.07 11.52 9.76
C ALA A 168 2.16 11.09 10.75
N MET A 169 2.72 9.89 10.57
CA MET A 169 3.79 9.38 11.44
C MET A 169 5.14 10.07 11.23
N TYR A 170 5.50 10.41 9.99
CA TYR A 170 6.83 10.90 9.65
C TYR A 170 6.90 12.42 9.44
N GLU A 171 5.82 13.04 8.97
CA GLU A 171 5.77 14.47 8.66
C GLU A 171 4.79 15.25 9.56
N GLY A 172 3.98 14.52 10.34
CA GLY A 172 2.98 15.09 11.25
C GLY A 172 1.56 15.14 10.66
N TYR A 173 0.59 15.31 11.55
CA TYR A 173 -0.84 15.24 11.20
C TYR A 173 -1.27 16.33 10.20
N GLU A 174 -0.74 17.54 10.34
CA GLU A 174 -1.06 18.67 9.44
C GLU A 174 -0.62 18.39 7.99
N ALA A 175 0.59 17.80 7.81
CA ALA A 175 1.08 17.41 6.51
C ALA A 175 0.22 16.29 5.88
N ALA A 176 -0.19 15.32 6.67
CA ALA A 176 -1.08 14.26 6.23
C ALA A 176 -2.47 14.79 5.84
N GLU A 177 -3.03 15.72 6.60
CA GLU A 177 -4.31 16.36 6.30
C GLU A 177 -4.24 17.20 5.02
N ALA A 178 -3.17 17.97 4.86
CA ALA A 178 -2.91 18.73 3.64
C ALA A 178 -2.80 17.79 2.41
N PHE A 179 -2.07 16.71 2.54
CA PHE A 179 -1.93 15.69 1.51
C PHE A 179 -3.28 15.03 1.14
N TYR A 180 -4.08 14.65 2.12
CA TYR A 180 -5.42 14.09 1.94
C TYR A 180 -6.36 15.03 1.19
N LYS A 181 -6.28 16.33 1.46
CA LYS A 181 -7.13 17.38 0.86
C LYS A 181 -6.56 17.98 -0.42
N LYS A 182 -5.31 17.68 -0.78
CA LYS A 182 -4.62 18.27 -1.92
C LYS A 182 -5.45 18.10 -3.20
N ASP A 183 -5.86 19.24 -3.79
CA ASP A 183 -6.41 19.27 -5.13
C ASP A 183 -5.28 19.07 -6.13
N VAL A 184 -5.31 17.98 -6.84
CA VAL A 184 -4.28 17.64 -7.84
C VAL A 184 -4.67 18.01 -9.26
N HIS A 185 -5.99 18.08 -9.54
CA HIS A 185 -6.53 18.41 -10.86
C HIS A 185 -8.03 18.67 -10.81
N TRP A 186 -8.46 19.92 -10.95
CA TRP A 186 -9.87 20.33 -11.03
C TRP A 186 -10.78 19.75 -9.93
N GLY A 187 -10.31 19.69 -8.71
CA GLY A 187 -11.03 19.14 -7.58
C GLY A 187 -10.79 17.64 -7.33
N ALA A 188 -10.00 16.96 -8.15
CA ALA A 188 -9.61 15.58 -7.86
C ALA A 188 -8.68 15.52 -6.64
N SER A 189 -9.05 14.72 -5.65
CA SER A 189 -8.31 14.55 -4.40
C SER A 189 -8.61 13.19 -3.76
N ILE A 190 -7.73 12.72 -2.88
CA ILE A 190 -7.99 11.52 -2.08
C ILE A 190 -9.30 11.70 -1.29
N ARG A 191 -9.51 12.91 -0.72
CA ARG A 191 -10.73 13.25 0.01
C ARG A 191 -11.99 13.01 -0.82
N ASN A 192 -12.02 13.47 -2.09
CA ASN A 192 -13.20 13.31 -2.92
C ASN A 192 -13.48 11.83 -3.22
N SER A 193 -12.42 11.03 -3.43
CA SER A 193 -12.57 9.59 -3.64
C SER A 193 -13.08 8.86 -2.40
N VAL A 194 -12.71 9.30 -1.21
CA VAL A 194 -13.28 8.79 0.04
C VAL A 194 -14.74 9.26 0.22
N VAL A 195 -15.05 10.52 -0.07
CA VAL A 195 -16.42 11.06 0.02
C VAL A 195 -17.37 10.39 -0.97
N PHE A 196 -16.87 9.93 -2.11
CA PHE A 196 -17.63 9.14 -3.09
C PHE A 196 -18.32 7.92 -2.46
N TRP A 197 -17.71 7.29 -1.45
CA TRP A 197 -18.29 6.13 -0.76
C TRP A 197 -19.47 6.45 0.14
N LYS A 198 -19.65 7.72 0.53
CA LYS A 198 -20.62 8.10 1.55
C LYS A 198 -22.05 7.56 1.30
N PRO A 199 -22.67 7.68 0.11
CA PRO A 199 -24.02 7.14 -0.11
C PRO A 199 -24.08 5.62 0.01
N PHE A 200 -23.04 4.90 -0.42
CA PHE A 200 -22.99 3.43 -0.40
C PHE A 200 -22.80 2.90 1.03
N LEU A 201 -22.12 3.64 1.88
CA LEU A 201 -21.90 3.27 3.30
C LEU A 201 -23.11 3.61 4.18
N LEU A 202 -23.78 4.75 3.91
CA LEU A 202 -24.89 5.23 4.74
C LEU A 202 -26.24 4.59 4.39
N ASP A 203 -26.44 4.21 3.13
CA ASP A 203 -27.69 3.59 2.65
C ASP A 203 -27.39 2.50 1.61
N SER A 204 -26.77 1.42 2.06
CA SER A 204 -26.40 0.28 1.22
C SER A 204 -27.57 -0.48 0.61
N LYS A 205 -28.80 -0.29 1.14
CA LYS A 205 -30.01 -0.87 0.56
C LYS A 205 -30.45 -0.13 -0.70
N LYS A 206 -30.24 1.19 -0.74
CA LYS A 206 -30.60 2.04 -1.85
C LYS A 206 -29.48 2.16 -2.89
N TYR A 207 -28.23 2.17 -2.43
CA TYR A 207 -27.05 2.33 -3.26
C TYR A 207 -26.26 1.03 -3.26
N THR A 208 -26.47 0.22 -4.28
CA THR A 208 -25.76 -1.05 -4.47
C THR A 208 -25.01 -1.00 -5.80
N HIS A 209 -23.77 -1.42 -5.80
CA HIS A 209 -22.99 -1.61 -7.02
C HIS A 209 -22.85 -3.10 -7.33
N LEU A 210 -23.06 -3.47 -8.59
CA LEU A 210 -22.81 -4.82 -9.08
C LEU A 210 -21.46 -4.85 -9.77
N GLU A 211 -20.54 -5.65 -9.21
CA GLU A 211 -19.14 -5.71 -9.63
C GLU A 211 -18.99 -6.18 -11.08
N PHE A 212 -18.19 -5.46 -11.86
CA PHE A 212 -17.73 -5.80 -13.21
C PHE A 212 -18.78 -5.85 -14.31
N VAL A 213 -20.01 -5.42 -14.08
CA VAL A 213 -21.11 -5.53 -15.08
C VAL A 213 -20.78 -4.72 -16.33
N GLY A 214 -20.22 -3.51 -16.17
CA GLY A 214 -19.84 -2.61 -17.25
C GLY A 214 -18.39 -2.79 -17.73
N THR A 215 -17.67 -3.80 -17.26
CA THR A 215 -16.25 -3.97 -17.64
C THR A 215 -16.07 -4.31 -19.11
N GLU A 216 -15.09 -3.66 -19.74
CA GLU A 216 -14.62 -4.02 -21.10
C GLU A 216 -13.53 -5.10 -21.08
N TYR A 217 -13.04 -5.49 -19.92
CA TYR A 217 -11.97 -6.46 -19.75
C TYR A 217 -12.53 -7.88 -19.61
N GLU A 218 -12.51 -8.65 -20.68
CA GLU A 218 -13.10 -9.99 -20.76
C GLU A 218 -12.75 -10.97 -19.62
N PRO A 219 -11.51 -10.98 -19.04
CA PRO A 219 -11.22 -11.83 -17.91
C PRO A 219 -12.09 -11.55 -16.67
N ASP A 220 -12.57 -10.31 -16.48
CA ASP A 220 -13.42 -9.96 -15.33
C ASP A 220 -14.79 -10.64 -15.38
N LYS A 221 -15.31 -10.88 -16.55
CA LYS A 221 -16.60 -11.57 -16.75
C LYS A 221 -16.55 -13.03 -16.29
N LYS A 222 -15.34 -13.59 -16.07
CA LYS A 222 -15.11 -14.95 -15.58
C LYS A 222 -14.84 -15.01 -14.07
N ARG A 223 -14.87 -13.88 -13.39
CA ARG A 223 -14.62 -13.81 -11.96
C ARG A 223 -15.77 -14.36 -11.14
N SER A 224 -15.47 -14.88 -9.98
CA SER A 224 -16.50 -15.39 -9.05
C SER A 224 -17.39 -14.30 -8.46
N ASP A 225 -16.92 -13.05 -8.47
CA ASP A 225 -17.64 -11.86 -8.00
C ASP A 225 -18.32 -11.06 -9.12
N TYR A 226 -18.21 -11.47 -10.39
CA TYR A 226 -18.91 -10.85 -11.51
C TYR A 226 -20.42 -10.80 -11.29
N ASN A 227 -21.01 -9.64 -11.51
CA ASN A 227 -22.45 -9.36 -11.34
C ASN A 227 -22.99 -9.68 -9.92
N LYS A 228 -22.12 -9.58 -8.92
CA LYS A 228 -22.51 -9.67 -7.51
C LYS A 228 -22.41 -8.31 -6.84
N ALA A 229 -23.30 -8.07 -5.87
CA ALA A 229 -23.24 -6.84 -5.08
C ALA A 229 -21.91 -6.75 -4.32
N TYR A 230 -21.26 -5.59 -4.43
CA TYR A 230 -20.08 -5.31 -3.62
C TYR A 230 -20.43 -5.33 -2.13
N ASN A 231 -19.64 -6.04 -1.36
CA ASN A 231 -19.78 -6.11 0.09
C ASN A 231 -18.57 -5.47 0.77
N PRO A 232 -18.69 -4.24 1.28
CA PRO A 232 -17.56 -3.55 1.93
C PRO A 232 -17.12 -4.19 3.25
N SER A 233 -17.93 -5.05 3.86
CA SER A 233 -17.58 -5.74 5.11
C SER A 233 -16.81 -7.05 4.89
N GLY A 234 -16.63 -7.49 3.66
CA GLY A 234 -15.96 -8.73 3.30
C GLY A 234 -14.53 -8.56 2.79
N THR A 235 -13.99 -7.33 2.83
CA THR A 235 -12.62 -7.00 2.40
C THR A 235 -11.71 -6.67 3.57
#